data_b028c1c04317025a502540857188d9d5
#
_entry.id   b028c1c04317025a502540857188d9d5
#
_cell.length_a   1.000
_cell.length_b   1.000
_cell.length_c   1.000
_cell.angle_alpha   90.00
_cell.angle_beta   90.00
_cell.angle_gamma   90.00
#
_symmetry.space_group_name_H-M   'P 1'
#
loop_
_entity.id
_entity.type
_entity.pdbx_description
1 polymer ?
#
loop_
_entity_poly.entity_id
_entity_poly.type
_entity_poly.pdbx_seq_one_letter_code
_entity_poly.pdbx_strand_id
1 'polypeptide(L)'
;MLKKQKLSTSITLLITVIVGACMMMLFFISNSNMTSATKDAARDSMETSLNAKIQIISQYADSAEKLLIAFSQSGELNAFVRNPSDADLKKAAQEYNERYYASIGNWEGIYLDTWDSTVITHSNPDVPGMVMRKGDSLKSLQDSILAADGVENVGILESPASGQNVMSMYYPIYDGKTPVGFVGGAKLVDELGVLLDESVIEGMEHATYSLIN
;
A
#
# COMPACT_ATOMS: atom_id res chain seq x y z
N MET A 1 -61.78 -3.91 -60.42
CA MET A 1 -60.35 -3.54 -60.18
C MET A 1 -60.07 -3.00 -58.78
N LEU A 2 -60.97 -2.27 -58.18
CA LEU A 2 -60.76 -1.64 -56.82
C LEU A 2 -60.53 -2.62 -55.66
N LYS A 3 -61.11 -3.84 -55.69
CA LYS A 3 -60.92 -4.84 -54.61
C LYS A 3 -59.51 -5.47 -54.59
N LYS A 4 -58.85 -5.64 -55.76
CA LYS A 4 -57.49 -6.19 -55.85
C LYS A 4 -56.41 -5.20 -55.35
N GLN A 5 -56.62 -3.89 -55.61
CA GLN A 5 -55.72 -2.85 -55.06
C GLN A 5 -55.79 -2.76 -53.54
N LYS A 6 -56.97 -2.84 -52.95
CA LYS A 6 -57.12 -2.83 -51.45
C LYS A 6 -56.45 -4.04 -50.79
N LEU A 7 -56.51 -5.21 -51.41
CA LEU A 7 -55.86 -6.42 -50.87
C LEU A 7 -54.32 -6.32 -50.92
N SER A 8 -53.77 -5.87 -52.03
CA SER A 8 -52.32 -5.67 -52.16
C SER A 8 -51.79 -4.64 -51.15
N THR A 9 -52.49 -3.52 -51.00
CA THR A 9 -52.11 -2.48 -50.03
C THR A 9 -52.16 -2.99 -48.59
N SER A 10 -53.17 -3.80 -48.23
CA SER A 10 -53.30 -4.39 -46.88
C SER A 10 -52.21 -5.41 -46.58
N ILE A 11 -51.83 -6.22 -47.59
CA ILE A 11 -50.72 -7.20 -47.45
C ILE A 11 -49.38 -6.48 -47.27
N THR A 12 -49.12 -5.44 -48.12
CA THR A 12 -47.88 -4.65 -48.00
C THR A 12 -47.81 -3.97 -46.62
N LEU A 13 -48.88 -3.39 -46.12
CA LEU A 13 -48.93 -2.75 -44.84
C LEU A 13 -48.67 -3.76 -43.68
N LEU A 14 -49.26 -4.95 -43.76
CA LEU A 14 -49.06 -6.02 -42.79
C LEU A 14 -47.58 -6.45 -42.76
N ILE A 15 -46.94 -6.67 -43.93
CA ILE A 15 -45.55 -7.06 -44.03
C ILE A 15 -44.66 -5.96 -43.45
N THR A 16 -44.93 -4.69 -43.77
CA THR A 16 -44.15 -3.55 -43.24
C THR A 16 -44.20 -3.46 -41.72
N VAL A 17 -45.41 -3.69 -41.14
CA VAL A 17 -45.58 -3.71 -39.64
C VAL A 17 -44.80 -4.86 -39.02
N ILE A 18 -44.88 -6.06 -39.61
CA ILE A 18 -44.14 -7.23 -39.07
C ILE A 18 -42.66 -7.01 -39.14
N VAL A 19 -42.13 -6.54 -40.28
CA VAL A 19 -40.69 -6.26 -40.46
C VAL A 19 -40.22 -5.16 -39.47
N GLY A 20 -41.03 -4.09 -39.31
CA GLY A 20 -40.75 -3.04 -38.35
C GLY A 20 -40.71 -3.55 -36.91
N ALA A 21 -41.68 -4.41 -36.52
CA ALA A 21 -41.67 -5.02 -35.19
C ALA A 21 -40.47 -5.94 -34.95
N CYS A 22 -40.09 -6.75 -35.96
CA CYS A 22 -38.89 -7.59 -35.87
C CYS A 22 -37.60 -6.74 -35.75
N MET A 23 -37.46 -5.66 -36.52
CA MET A 23 -36.33 -4.75 -36.38
C MET A 23 -36.25 -4.10 -35.02
N MET A 24 -37.34 -3.61 -34.48
CA MET A 24 -37.41 -3.08 -33.11
C MET A 24 -36.96 -4.11 -32.06
N MET A 25 -37.47 -5.34 -32.18
CA MET A 25 -37.16 -6.42 -31.26
C MET A 25 -35.64 -6.75 -31.28
N LEU A 26 -35.06 -6.87 -32.50
CA LEU A 26 -33.63 -7.07 -32.67
C LEU A 26 -32.80 -5.91 -32.14
N PHE A 27 -33.24 -4.68 -32.32
CA PHE A 27 -32.59 -3.50 -31.77
C PHE A 27 -32.56 -3.52 -30.23
N PHE A 28 -33.71 -3.83 -29.59
CA PHE A 28 -33.77 -3.92 -28.12
C PHE A 28 -32.89 -5.05 -27.56
N ILE A 29 -32.90 -6.22 -28.19
CA ILE A 29 -32.06 -7.35 -27.76
C ILE A 29 -30.56 -7.00 -27.95
N SER A 30 -30.19 -6.44 -29.11
CA SER A 30 -28.80 -6.05 -29.38
C SER A 30 -28.31 -4.98 -28.42
N ASN A 31 -29.14 -3.95 -28.17
CA ASN A 31 -28.78 -2.87 -27.24
C ASN A 31 -28.65 -3.37 -25.78
N SER A 32 -29.54 -4.26 -25.34
CA SER A 32 -29.47 -4.86 -24.01
C SER A 32 -28.20 -5.71 -23.83
N ASN A 33 -27.89 -6.56 -24.82
CA ASN A 33 -26.69 -7.41 -24.78
C ASN A 33 -25.41 -6.58 -24.83
N MET A 34 -25.35 -5.53 -25.67
CA MET A 34 -24.23 -4.64 -25.76
C MET A 34 -23.98 -3.87 -24.46
N THR A 35 -25.05 -3.40 -23.81
CA THR A 35 -24.97 -2.71 -22.51
C THR A 35 -24.43 -3.64 -21.42
N SER A 36 -24.90 -4.89 -21.35
CA SER A 36 -24.40 -5.88 -20.41
C SER A 36 -22.92 -6.20 -20.66
N ALA A 37 -22.56 -6.50 -21.89
CA ALA A 37 -21.17 -6.81 -22.27
C ALA A 37 -20.20 -5.64 -21.97
N THR A 38 -20.64 -4.40 -22.20
CA THR A 38 -19.83 -3.20 -21.86
C THR A 38 -19.65 -3.05 -20.36
N LYS A 39 -20.70 -3.29 -19.57
CA LYS A 39 -20.62 -3.24 -18.09
C LYS A 39 -19.69 -4.31 -17.55
N ASP A 40 -19.80 -5.53 -18.06
CA ASP A 40 -18.96 -6.65 -17.62
C ASP A 40 -17.49 -6.39 -17.98
N ALA A 41 -17.20 -5.92 -19.19
CA ALA A 41 -15.86 -5.53 -19.60
C ALA A 41 -15.28 -4.38 -18.77
N ALA A 42 -16.09 -3.37 -18.43
CA ALA A 42 -15.67 -2.28 -17.56
C ALA A 42 -15.35 -2.77 -16.15
N ARG A 43 -16.20 -3.67 -15.60
CA ARG A 43 -15.97 -4.28 -14.29
C ARG A 43 -14.67 -5.09 -14.27
N ASP A 44 -14.45 -5.94 -15.25
CA ASP A 44 -13.23 -6.76 -15.35
C ASP A 44 -11.97 -5.88 -15.46
N SER A 45 -12.05 -4.79 -16.23
CA SER A 45 -10.96 -3.81 -16.33
C SER A 45 -10.70 -3.11 -15.01
N MET A 46 -11.74 -2.72 -14.26
CA MET A 46 -11.61 -2.12 -12.93
C MET A 46 -10.99 -3.10 -11.93
N GLU A 47 -11.43 -4.34 -11.92
CA GLU A 47 -10.89 -5.38 -11.04
C GLU A 47 -9.41 -5.66 -11.35
N THR A 48 -9.05 -5.73 -12.62
CA THR A 48 -7.65 -5.90 -13.07
C THR A 48 -6.80 -4.71 -12.62
N SER A 49 -7.29 -3.48 -12.79
CA SER A 49 -6.60 -2.27 -12.34
C SER A 49 -6.40 -2.24 -10.83
N LEU A 50 -7.45 -2.58 -10.08
CA LEU A 50 -7.39 -2.63 -8.62
C LEU A 50 -6.37 -3.67 -8.14
N ASN A 51 -6.38 -4.86 -8.71
CA ASN A 51 -5.43 -5.93 -8.38
C ASN A 51 -3.99 -5.53 -8.69
N ALA A 52 -3.75 -4.85 -9.81
CA ALA A 52 -2.42 -4.33 -10.13
C ALA A 52 -1.94 -3.29 -9.10
N LYS A 53 -2.80 -2.37 -8.67
CA LYS A 53 -2.48 -1.37 -7.64
C LYS A 53 -2.23 -2.01 -6.28
N ILE A 54 -3.05 -2.99 -5.88
CA ILE A 54 -2.83 -3.77 -4.64
C ILE A 54 -1.46 -4.45 -4.68
N GLN A 55 -1.07 -5.02 -5.82
CA GLN A 55 0.24 -5.67 -5.97
C GLN A 55 1.40 -4.66 -5.83
N ILE A 56 1.27 -3.46 -6.39
CA ILE A 56 2.28 -2.38 -6.24
C ILE A 56 2.43 -2.00 -4.76
N ILE A 57 1.32 -1.78 -4.05
CA ILE A 57 1.32 -1.43 -2.63
C ILE A 57 1.97 -2.55 -1.80
N SER A 58 1.58 -3.80 -2.04
CA SER A 58 2.14 -4.95 -1.35
C SER A 58 3.64 -5.09 -1.58
N GLN A 59 4.11 -4.97 -2.81
CA GLN A 59 5.55 -5.02 -3.13
C GLN A 59 6.33 -3.88 -2.51
N TYR A 60 5.73 -2.69 -2.44
CA TYR A 60 6.34 -1.54 -1.79
C TYR A 60 6.53 -1.77 -0.28
N ALA A 61 5.47 -2.25 0.40
CA ALA A 61 5.51 -2.60 1.80
C ALA A 61 6.51 -3.73 2.08
N ASP A 62 6.43 -4.85 1.34
CA ASP A 62 7.33 -6.00 1.48
C ASP A 62 8.80 -5.61 1.30
N SER A 63 9.09 -4.70 0.37
CA SER A 63 10.45 -4.22 0.14
C SER A 63 10.96 -3.40 1.33
N ALA A 64 10.12 -2.53 1.88
CA ALA A 64 10.45 -1.73 3.04
C ALA A 64 10.65 -2.60 4.29
N GLU A 65 9.78 -3.57 4.53
CA GLU A 65 9.89 -4.52 5.64
C GLU A 65 11.18 -5.34 5.57
N LYS A 66 11.56 -5.84 4.39
CA LYS A 66 12.83 -6.56 4.18
C LYS A 66 14.05 -5.70 4.51
N LEU A 67 14.02 -4.41 4.15
CA LEU A 67 15.10 -3.48 4.50
C LEU A 67 15.16 -3.27 6.02
N LEU A 68 14.03 -3.13 6.71
CA LEU A 68 14.00 -3.00 8.17
C LEU A 68 14.53 -4.27 8.86
N ILE A 69 14.13 -5.45 8.39
CA ILE A 69 14.65 -6.73 8.89
C ILE A 69 16.17 -6.80 8.68
N ALA A 70 16.66 -6.47 7.48
CA ALA A 70 18.10 -6.47 7.20
C ALA A 70 18.86 -5.50 8.11
N PHE A 71 18.32 -4.33 8.39
CA PHE A 71 18.87 -3.39 9.35
C PHE A 71 18.98 -4.00 10.76
N SER A 72 17.92 -4.68 11.23
CA SER A 72 17.91 -5.30 12.56
C SER A 72 18.94 -6.43 12.74
N GLN A 73 19.39 -7.05 11.65
CA GLN A 73 20.33 -8.18 11.68
C GLN A 73 21.80 -7.75 11.82
N SER A 74 22.09 -6.44 11.83
CA SER A 74 23.45 -5.95 12.02
C SER A 74 24.05 -6.41 13.34
N GLY A 75 25.30 -6.85 13.28
CA GLY A 75 26.08 -7.21 14.48
C GLY A 75 26.30 -6.02 15.40
N GLU A 76 26.52 -4.83 14.83
CA GLU A 76 26.76 -3.58 15.57
C GLU A 76 25.52 -3.16 16.38
N LEU A 77 24.33 -3.19 15.76
CA LEU A 77 23.08 -2.88 16.45
C LEU A 77 22.77 -3.89 17.54
N ASN A 78 22.94 -5.17 17.23
CA ASN A 78 22.69 -6.27 18.16
C ASN A 78 23.62 -6.27 19.37
N ALA A 79 24.91 -5.92 19.18
CA ALA A 79 25.86 -5.78 20.27
C ALA A 79 25.50 -4.58 21.15
N PHE A 80 25.17 -3.44 20.54
CA PHE A 80 24.88 -2.21 21.27
C PHE A 80 23.58 -2.29 22.08
N VAL A 81 22.48 -2.83 21.53
CA VAL A 81 21.22 -2.93 22.26
C VAL A 81 21.32 -3.82 23.50
N ARG A 82 22.22 -4.82 23.51
CA ARG A 82 22.51 -5.66 24.68
C ARG A 82 23.41 -5.02 25.70
N ASN A 83 24.23 -4.04 25.29
CA ASN A 83 25.12 -3.29 26.20
C ASN A 83 25.10 -1.79 25.87
N PRO A 84 24.02 -1.07 26.11
CA PRO A 84 23.82 0.31 25.70
C PRO A 84 24.69 1.33 26.43
N SER A 85 25.43 0.89 27.47
CA SER A 85 26.39 1.73 28.20
C SER A 85 27.78 1.77 27.59
N ASP A 86 28.08 0.91 26.61
CA ASP A 86 29.39 0.82 25.97
C ASP A 86 29.53 1.90 24.88
N ALA A 87 30.53 2.77 25.05
CA ALA A 87 30.74 3.92 24.16
C ALA A 87 31.27 3.52 22.78
N ASP A 88 32.04 2.44 22.70
CA ASP A 88 32.61 1.96 21.43
C ASP A 88 31.52 1.26 20.61
N LEU A 89 30.66 0.46 21.26
CA LEU A 89 29.50 -0.15 20.63
C LEU A 89 28.50 0.92 20.17
N LYS A 90 28.26 1.96 20.98
CA LYS A 90 27.43 3.10 20.58
C LYS A 90 27.93 3.75 19.30
N LYS A 91 29.23 4.04 19.22
CA LYS A 91 29.83 4.66 18.05
C LYS A 91 29.69 3.76 16.81
N ALA A 92 30.02 2.47 16.93
CA ALA A 92 29.94 1.52 15.83
C ALA A 92 28.48 1.38 15.32
N ALA A 93 27.51 1.29 16.22
CA ALA A 93 26.10 1.18 15.88
C ALA A 93 25.55 2.46 15.21
N GLN A 94 25.95 3.64 15.68
CA GLN A 94 25.56 4.91 15.07
C GLN A 94 26.15 5.07 13.67
N GLU A 95 27.45 4.78 13.49
CA GLU A 95 28.10 4.80 12.17
C GLU A 95 27.47 3.80 11.20
N TYR A 96 27.06 2.62 11.69
CA TYR A 96 26.32 1.65 10.88
C TYR A 96 24.95 2.20 10.46
N ASN A 97 24.19 2.77 11.40
CA ASN A 97 22.89 3.36 11.12
C ASN A 97 22.98 4.42 10.01
N GLU A 98 23.92 5.36 10.12
CA GLU A 98 24.13 6.42 9.14
C GLU A 98 24.49 5.87 7.75
N ARG A 99 25.41 4.89 7.68
CA ARG A 99 25.78 4.23 6.41
C ARG A 99 24.61 3.47 5.81
N TYR A 100 23.86 2.74 6.63
CA TYR A 100 22.70 1.99 6.16
C TYR A 100 21.62 2.93 5.63
N TYR A 101 21.27 3.97 6.39
CA TYR A 101 20.31 4.98 5.97
C TYR A 101 20.69 5.62 4.64
N ALA A 102 21.96 5.99 4.46
CA ALA A 102 22.45 6.55 3.20
C ALA A 102 22.32 5.59 2.01
N SER A 103 22.23 4.29 2.25
CA SER A 103 22.14 3.26 1.20
C SER A 103 20.71 2.90 0.76
N ILE A 104 19.69 3.19 1.59
CA ILE A 104 18.34 2.67 1.37
C ILE A 104 17.38 3.63 0.66
N GLY A 105 17.68 4.90 0.55
CA GLY A 105 16.86 5.92 -0.13
C GLY A 105 15.39 5.99 0.28
N ASN A 106 14.82 7.17 0.19
CA ASN A 106 13.38 7.43 0.38
C ASN A 106 12.80 6.99 1.74
N TRP A 107 13.59 7.16 2.82
CA TRP A 107 13.15 7.01 4.20
C TRP A 107 13.25 8.35 4.93
N GLU A 108 12.28 8.67 5.77
CA GLU A 108 12.37 9.81 6.66
C GLU A 108 13.40 9.56 7.76
N GLY A 109 13.42 8.34 8.29
CA GLY A 109 14.38 7.93 9.31
C GLY A 109 14.34 6.44 9.59
N ILE A 110 15.45 5.95 10.13
CA ILE A 110 15.61 4.59 10.63
C ILE A 110 16.40 4.64 11.94
N TYR A 111 16.03 3.83 12.91
CA TYR A 111 16.56 3.92 14.26
C TYR A 111 16.52 2.59 15.02
N LEU A 112 17.28 2.54 16.11
CA LEU A 112 17.25 1.48 17.10
C LEU A 112 16.82 2.05 18.45
N ASP A 113 15.82 1.42 19.05
CA ASP A 113 15.31 1.70 20.39
C ASP A 113 15.64 0.56 21.35
N THR A 114 15.82 0.89 22.61
CA THR A 114 15.68 -0.07 23.69
C THR A 114 14.21 -0.48 23.83
N TRP A 115 13.95 -1.58 24.57
CA TRP A 115 12.58 -2.05 24.73
C TRP A 115 11.65 -1.05 25.44
N ASP A 116 12.18 -0.11 26.21
CA ASP A 116 11.44 1.00 26.83
C ASP A 116 11.25 2.23 25.93
N SER A 117 11.52 2.07 24.62
CA SER A 117 11.38 3.12 23.59
C SER A 117 12.30 4.33 23.79
N THR A 118 13.51 4.09 24.32
CA THR A 118 14.58 5.09 24.30
C THR A 118 15.40 4.89 23.04
N VAL A 119 15.45 5.91 22.19
CA VAL A 119 16.27 5.89 20.96
C VAL A 119 17.73 5.83 21.29
N ILE A 120 18.45 4.82 20.82
CA ILE A 120 19.90 4.64 21.08
C ILE A 120 20.76 4.85 19.84
N THR A 121 20.21 4.66 18.63
CA THR A 121 20.78 5.17 17.36
C THR A 121 19.68 5.71 16.46
N HIS A 122 20.01 6.68 15.60
CA HIS A 122 19.07 7.24 14.65
C HIS A 122 19.80 7.79 13.44
N SER A 123 19.15 7.80 12.25
CA SER A 123 19.69 8.42 11.04
C SER A 123 19.94 9.93 11.19
N ASN A 124 19.19 10.62 12.07
CA ASN A 124 19.51 11.97 12.54
C ASN A 124 20.24 11.88 13.88
N PRO A 125 21.52 12.32 13.98
CA PRO A 125 22.34 12.18 15.17
C PRO A 125 21.86 12.99 16.39
N ASP A 126 20.92 13.92 16.23
CA ASP A 126 20.36 14.74 17.32
C ASP A 126 19.22 14.03 18.09
N VAL A 127 18.74 12.89 17.61
CA VAL A 127 17.59 12.16 18.18
C VAL A 127 17.98 11.17 19.29
N PRO A 128 19.13 10.48 19.28
CA PRO A 128 19.48 9.52 20.30
C PRO A 128 19.40 10.08 21.72
N GLY A 129 18.78 9.33 22.64
CA GLY A 129 18.48 9.73 24.01
C GLY A 129 17.04 10.19 24.24
N MET A 130 16.27 10.40 23.18
CA MET A 130 14.84 10.71 23.29
C MET A 130 14.02 9.46 23.63
N VAL A 131 12.99 9.62 24.44
CA VAL A 131 12.01 8.58 24.74
C VAL A 131 10.77 8.83 23.88
N MET A 132 10.52 7.95 22.93
CA MET A 132 9.49 8.15 21.91
C MET A 132 8.08 7.84 22.43
N ARG A 133 7.94 6.83 23.32
CA ARG A 133 6.64 6.41 23.88
C ARG A 133 6.75 6.11 25.35
N LYS A 134 5.64 6.31 26.09
CA LYS A 134 5.55 6.05 27.54
C LYS A 134 4.17 5.53 27.92
N GLY A 135 4.09 4.84 29.05
CA GLY A 135 2.81 4.37 29.61
C GLY A 135 2.03 3.48 28.67
N ASP A 136 0.74 3.74 28.52
CA ASP A 136 -0.16 2.89 27.71
C ASP A 136 0.22 2.89 26.23
N SER A 137 0.74 3.99 25.71
CA SER A 137 1.19 4.08 24.31
C SER A 137 2.41 3.18 24.03
N LEU A 138 3.35 3.09 24.99
CA LEU A 138 4.47 2.16 24.88
C LEU A 138 3.99 0.71 24.97
N LYS A 139 3.13 0.42 25.94
CA LYS A 139 2.59 -0.94 26.11
C LYS A 139 1.84 -1.39 24.86
N SER A 140 1.01 -0.55 24.29
CA SER A 140 0.28 -0.86 23.04
C SER A 140 1.24 -1.18 21.89
N LEU A 141 2.31 -0.40 21.72
CA LEU A 141 3.34 -0.68 20.71
C LEU A 141 4.05 -2.02 20.95
N GLN A 142 4.45 -2.27 22.20
CA GLN A 142 5.10 -3.53 22.55
C GLN A 142 4.20 -4.75 22.30
N ASP A 143 2.93 -4.64 22.69
CA ASP A 143 1.93 -5.72 22.46
C ASP A 143 1.72 -5.97 20.96
N SER A 144 1.65 -4.91 20.11
CA SER A 144 1.50 -5.07 18.66
C SER A 144 2.75 -5.65 17.99
N ILE A 145 3.96 -5.19 18.38
CA ILE A 145 5.22 -5.76 17.89
C ILE A 145 5.32 -7.26 18.21
N LEU A 146 4.91 -7.66 19.41
CA LEU A 146 4.96 -9.08 19.83
C LEU A 146 3.87 -9.94 19.18
N ALA A 147 2.76 -9.34 18.78
CA ALA A 147 1.66 -10.04 18.11
C ALA A 147 1.90 -10.20 16.60
N ALA A 148 2.77 -9.37 16.01
CA ALA A 148 3.10 -9.42 14.60
C ALA A 148 3.91 -10.68 14.26
N ASP A 149 3.57 -11.36 13.17
CA ASP A 149 4.36 -12.45 12.61
C ASP A 149 5.40 -11.86 11.63
N GLY A 150 6.36 -11.10 12.18
CA GLY A 150 7.37 -10.38 11.41
C GLY A 150 7.46 -8.90 11.77
N VAL A 151 7.40 -8.05 10.77
CA VAL A 151 7.39 -6.59 10.94
C VAL A 151 6.01 -6.13 11.37
N GLU A 152 5.93 -5.35 12.45
CA GLU A 152 4.73 -4.58 12.78
C GLU A 152 4.64 -3.38 11.85
N ASN A 153 3.73 -3.42 10.89
CA ASN A 153 3.47 -2.35 9.94
C ASN A 153 2.20 -1.60 10.37
N VAL A 154 2.37 -0.42 10.93
CA VAL A 154 1.25 0.41 11.44
C VAL A 154 0.42 1.03 10.30
N GLY A 155 0.92 0.93 9.07
CA GLY A 155 0.30 1.55 7.90
C GLY A 155 0.80 2.96 7.64
N ILE A 156 0.05 3.69 6.81
CA ILE A 156 0.40 5.05 6.39
C ILE A 156 -0.18 6.05 7.38
N LEU A 157 0.68 6.92 7.89
CA LEU A 157 0.30 8.00 8.79
C LEU A 157 1.10 9.28 8.49
N GLU A 158 0.59 10.42 8.94
CA GLU A 158 1.34 11.67 8.90
C GLU A 158 2.41 11.66 9.98
N SER A 159 3.66 11.86 9.58
CA SER A 159 4.79 11.94 10.51
C SER A 159 4.71 13.21 11.36
N PRO A 160 4.76 13.08 12.69
CA PRO A 160 4.82 14.25 13.56
C PRO A 160 6.14 15.03 13.45
N ALA A 161 7.17 14.44 12.84
CA ALA A 161 8.47 15.09 12.67
C ALA A 161 8.53 15.99 11.43
N SER A 162 7.97 15.54 10.29
CA SER A 162 8.06 16.24 9.02
C SER A 162 6.72 16.73 8.47
N GLY A 163 5.59 16.18 8.94
CA GLY A 163 4.27 16.38 8.35
C GLY A 163 4.05 15.64 7.03
N GLN A 164 5.00 14.77 6.64
CA GLN A 164 4.88 13.95 5.43
C GLN A 164 4.15 12.63 5.75
N ASN A 165 3.52 12.06 4.73
CA ASN A 165 2.95 10.72 4.85
C ASN A 165 4.07 9.67 4.80
N VAL A 166 4.10 8.81 5.80
CA VAL A 166 5.09 7.74 5.96
C VAL A 166 4.41 6.42 6.29
N MET A 167 4.99 5.34 5.83
CA MET A 167 4.68 4.00 6.30
C MET A 167 5.58 3.70 7.51
N SER A 168 4.97 3.57 8.68
CA SER A 168 5.69 3.37 9.95
C SER A 168 5.75 1.89 10.29
N MET A 169 6.96 1.40 10.60
CA MET A 169 7.21 -0.02 10.79
C MET A 169 8.16 -0.25 11.97
N TYR A 170 8.00 -1.41 12.63
CA TYR A 170 8.80 -1.83 13.77
C TYR A 170 9.16 -3.31 13.66
N TYR A 171 10.37 -3.67 14.12
CA TYR A 171 10.79 -5.07 14.17
C TYR A 171 11.60 -5.33 15.45
N PRO A 172 11.24 -6.36 16.24
CA PRO A 172 11.86 -6.62 17.54
C PRO A 172 13.28 -7.21 17.39
N ILE A 173 14.14 -6.88 18.35
CA ILE A 173 15.45 -7.54 18.55
C ILE A 173 15.38 -8.34 19.84
N TYR A 174 15.82 -9.58 19.75
CA TYR A 174 15.78 -10.52 20.88
C TYR A 174 17.18 -10.86 21.39
N ASP A 175 17.25 -11.12 22.71
CA ASP A 175 18.31 -11.88 23.31
C ASP A 175 17.75 -13.21 23.84
N GLY A 176 18.03 -14.29 23.09
CA GLY A 176 17.34 -15.55 23.27
C GLY A 176 15.84 -15.42 22.96
N LYS A 177 14.99 -15.47 24.00
CA LYS A 177 13.52 -15.30 23.86
C LYS A 177 13.01 -13.97 24.42
N THR A 178 13.91 -13.14 24.94
CA THR A 178 13.55 -11.88 25.60
C THR A 178 13.74 -10.74 24.61
N PRO A 179 12.72 -9.90 24.33
CA PRO A 179 12.91 -8.70 23.53
C PRO A 179 13.75 -7.71 24.33
N VAL A 180 14.84 -7.23 23.71
CA VAL A 180 15.77 -6.27 24.33
C VAL A 180 15.68 -4.88 23.72
N GLY A 181 15.09 -4.79 22.54
CA GLY A 181 14.86 -3.56 21.82
C GLY A 181 14.08 -3.83 20.55
N PHE A 182 13.94 -2.81 19.73
CA PHE A 182 13.37 -2.91 18.39
C PHE A 182 14.01 -1.89 17.47
N VAL A 183 14.04 -2.20 16.19
CA VAL A 183 14.30 -1.20 15.16
C VAL A 183 12.99 -0.61 14.69
N GLY A 184 13.00 0.67 14.38
CA GLY A 184 11.89 1.38 13.77
C GLY A 184 12.33 2.13 12.53
N GLY A 185 11.38 2.37 11.65
CA GLY A 185 11.63 3.14 10.44
C GLY A 185 10.36 3.72 9.85
N ALA A 186 10.52 4.84 9.17
CA ALA A 186 9.46 5.58 8.50
C ALA A 186 9.82 5.69 7.00
N LYS A 187 9.15 4.88 6.16
CA LYS A 187 9.31 4.91 4.69
C LYS A 187 8.41 5.99 4.12
N LEU A 188 8.98 6.95 3.37
CA LEU A 188 8.20 7.99 2.67
C LEU A 188 7.31 7.36 1.61
N VAL A 189 6.06 7.82 1.47
CA VAL A 189 5.10 7.24 0.52
C VAL A 189 4.93 8.03 -0.79
N ASP A 190 5.69 9.11 -0.98
CA ASP A 190 5.63 9.92 -2.20
C ASP A 190 5.94 9.08 -3.46
N GLU A 191 6.95 8.21 -3.39
CA GLU A 191 7.31 7.30 -4.47
C GLU A 191 6.18 6.29 -4.77
N LEU A 192 5.47 5.81 -3.74
CA LEU A 192 4.30 4.95 -3.92
C LEU A 192 3.20 5.67 -4.69
N GLY A 193 2.97 6.96 -4.41
CA GLY A 193 2.03 7.80 -5.15
C GLY A 193 2.36 7.84 -6.63
N VAL A 194 3.63 8.10 -6.98
CA VAL A 194 4.11 8.10 -8.37
C VAL A 194 3.89 6.75 -9.05
N LEU A 195 4.26 5.64 -8.39
CA LEU A 195 4.07 4.29 -8.94
C LEU A 195 2.60 3.95 -9.18
N LEU A 196 1.71 4.42 -8.32
CA LEU A 196 0.27 4.23 -8.47
C LEU A 196 -0.31 5.08 -9.61
N ASP A 197 0.18 6.31 -9.79
CA ASP A 197 -0.23 7.21 -10.87
C ASP A 197 0.27 6.72 -12.23
N GLU A 198 1.50 6.19 -12.32
CA GLU A 198 2.04 5.63 -13.56
C GLU A 198 1.35 4.32 -13.98
N SER A 199 0.68 3.62 -13.07
CA SER A 199 -0.04 2.37 -13.33
C SER A 199 -1.46 2.59 -13.89
N VAL A 200 -1.66 3.60 -14.75
CA VAL A 200 -2.96 3.88 -15.41
C VAL A 200 -3.24 2.83 -16.49
N ILE A 201 -4.47 2.30 -16.48
CA ILE A 201 -4.95 1.40 -17.52
C ILE A 201 -5.68 2.22 -18.59
N GLU A 202 -5.41 1.92 -19.87
CA GLU A 202 -6.06 2.56 -21.01
C GLU A 202 -7.60 2.50 -20.87
N GLY A 203 -8.26 3.63 -20.99
CA GLY A 203 -9.71 3.79 -20.82
C GLY A 203 -10.15 4.06 -19.38
N MET A 204 -9.22 4.16 -18.42
CA MET A 204 -9.50 4.45 -16.99
C MET A 204 -8.73 5.68 -16.47
N GLU A 205 -8.35 6.59 -17.35
CA GLU A 205 -7.51 7.78 -17.05
C GLU A 205 -8.16 8.74 -16.03
N HIS A 206 -9.47 8.62 -15.84
CA HIS A 206 -10.23 9.44 -14.88
C HIS A 206 -10.68 8.67 -13.64
N ALA A 207 -10.24 7.42 -13.45
CA ALA A 207 -10.56 6.66 -12.27
C ALA A 207 -9.80 7.20 -11.05
N THR A 208 -10.52 7.43 -9.95
CA THR A 208 -9.94 7.83 -8.66
C THR A 208 -9.92 6.65 -7.72
N TYR A 209 -8.81 6.50 -7.00
CA TYR A 209 -8.61 5.44 -6.01
C TYR A 209 -8.39 6.07 -4.64
N SER A 210 -8.91 5.44 -3.60
CA SER A 210 -8.67 5.84 -2.22
C SER A 210 -8.05 4.68 -1.47
N LEU A 211 -6.91 4.92 -0.82
CA LEU A 211 -6.33 4.00 0.15
C LEU A 211 -6.97 4.30 1.51
N ILE A 212 -7.57 3.30 2.14
CA ILE A 212 -8.22 3.40 3.45
C ILE A 212 -7.45 2.45 4.38
N ASN A 213 -6.95 3.01 5.50
CA ASN A 213 -6.33 2.23 6.59
C ASN A 213 -7.40 1.61 7.49
#